data_6f3c0349cea0233947fb4a96f8520bf5
#
_entry.id   6f3c0349cea0233947fb4a96f8520bf5
#
_cell.length_a   1.000
_cell.length_b   1.000
_cell.length_c   1.000
_cell.angle_alpha   90.00
_cell.angle_beta   90.00
_cell.angle_gamma   90.00
#
_symmetry.space_group_name_H-M   'P 1'
#
loop_
_entity.id
_entity.type
_entity.pdbx_description
1 polymer ?
#
loop_
_entity_poly.entity_id
_entity_poly.type
_entity_poly.pdbx_seq_one_letter_code
_entity_poly.pdbx_strand_id
1 'polypeptide(L)'
;MKRLVLLFAVLLAAGPVAAQKAGSGNRVNDRLLSMPAADQATTIAHNVGQNCEGTEAFPMGVTTTGKAKGFAYWSVRCKDGRSFAIQIAPNAEIVVVDCRLLKANGKECFKKF
;
A
#
# COMPACT_ATOMS: atom_id res chain seq x y z
N MET A 1 -12.21 -41.88 -17.17
CA MET A 1 -12.27 -41.38 -17.10
C MET A 1 -12.29 -40.71 -16.62
N LYS A 2 -12.13 -40.51 -16.55
CA LYS A 2 -12.17 -39.77 -16.28
C LYS A 2 -11.97 -38.94 -15.71
N ARG A 3 -11.91 -38.80 -15.61
CA ARG A 3 -11.80 -38.02 -15.24
C ARG A 3 -11.69 -37.31 -14.59
N LEU A 4 -11.62 -37.04 -14.50
CA LEU A 4 -11.59 -36.28 -14.08
C LEU A 4 -11.38 -35.48 -13.54
N VAL A 5 -11.24 -35.40 -13.48
CA VAL A 5 -11.05 -34.65 -13.18
C VAL A 5 -11.01 -33.81 -12.79
N LEU A 6 -11.05 -33.61 -12.80
CA LEU A 6 -11.06 -32.66 -12.59
C LEU A 6 -11.14 -31.90 -11.94
N LEU A 7 -11.18 -31.94 -11.83
CA LEU A 7 -11.25 -31.13 -11.38
C LEU A 7 -11.05 -30.42 -10.76
N PHE A 8 -10.98 -30.44 -10.68
CA PHE A 8 -10.79 -29.67 -10.23
C PHE A 8 -10.62 -28.89 -9.80
N ALA A 9 -10.39 -29.02 -9.99
CA ALA A 9 -10.27 -28.27 -9.84
C ALA A 9 -10.36 -27.48 -9.31
N VAL A 10 -10.40 -27.46 -9.27
CA VAL A 10 -10.58 -26.62 -8.97
C VAL A 10 -10.48 -25.97 -8.22
N LEU A 11 -10.35 -26.16 -8.17
CA LEU A 11 -10.36 -25.42 -7.61
C LEU A 11 -10.01 -24.72 -7.09
N LEU A 12 -9.76 -24.77 -7.17
CA LEU A 12 -9.47 -24.02 -6.82
C LEU A 12 -9.36 -23.32 -6.47
N ALA A 13 -9.29 -23.30 -6.71
CA ALA A 13 -9.37 -22.53 -6.56
C ALA A 13 -9.46 -22.00 -5.94
N ALA A 14 -9.42 -22.10 -6.10
CA ALA A 14 -9.85 -21.48 -5.54
C ALA A 14 -9.51 -21.01 -4.71
N GLY A 15 -9.46 -21.45 -4.42
CA GLY A 15 -9.25 -21.00 -3.44
C GLY A 15 -8.54 -20.09 -3.07
N PRO A 16 -7.79 -20.06 -3.24
CA PRO A 16 -7.08 -19.20 -2.70
C PRO A 16 -7.45 -17.88 -2.72
N VAL A 17 -8.10 -17.70 -3.21
CA VAL A 17 -8.63 -16.57 -3.25
C VAL A 17 -8.88 -16.03 -2.00
N ALA A 18 -9.01 -16.79 -1.16
CA ALA A 18 -9.30 -16.36 0.06
C ALA A 18 -8.57 -15.25 0.54
N ALA A 19 -7.40 -15.21 0.29
CA ALA A 19 -6.65 -14.21 0.84
C ALA A 19 -7.15 -12.88 0.62
N GLN A 20 -7.76 -12.67 -0.39
CA GLN A 20 -8.05 -11.38 -0.62
C GLN A 20 -9.13 -10.85 0.11
N LYS A 21 -9.91 -11.58 0.67
CA LYS A 21 -10.91 -11.02 1.28
C LYS A 21 -10.55 -10.30 2.42
N ALA A 22 -9.45 -10.49 2.96
CA ALA A 22 -9.11 -9.83 4.17
C ALA A 22 -8.69 -8.41 3.99
N GLY A 23 -9.26 -7.72 3.15
CA GLY A 23 -8.86 -6.37 2.90
C GLY A 23 -8.90 -5.47 4.10
N SER A 24 -8.11 -4.42 4.06
CA SER A 24 -7.99 -3.45 5.14
C SER A 24 -9.11 -2.42 5.14
N GLY A 25 -10.01 -2.48 4.17
CA GLY A 25 -10.99 -1.43 3.97
C GLY A 25 -10.45 -0.34 3.07
N ASN A 26 -9.28 -0.53 2.50
CA ASN A 26 -8.65 0.42 1.61
C ASN A 26 -8.11 -0.35 0.42
N ARG A 27 -8.81 -0.26 -0.71
CA ARG A 27 -8.48 -1.09 -1.86
C ARG A 27 -7.15 -0.73 -2.49
N VAL A 28 -6.78 0.54 -2.46
CA VAL A 28 -5.49 0.95 -3.00
C VAL A 28 -4.36 0.37 -2.16
N ASN A 29 -4.52 0.42 -0.84
CA ASN A 29 -3.54 -0.16 0.06
C ASN A 29 -3.39 -1.66 -0.17
N ASP A 30 -4.52 -2.36 -0.33
CA ASP A 30 -4.48 -3.80 -0.55
C ASP A 30 -3.78 -4.12 -1.85
N ARG A 31 -3.99 -3.32 -2.88
CA ARG A 31 -3.31 -3.52 -4.15
C ARG A 31 -1.82 -3.29 -4.01
N LEU A 32 -1.42 -2.22 -3.32
CA LEU A 32 -0.01 -1.94 -3.10
C LEU A 32 0.67 -3.09 -2.37
N LEU A 33 0.02 -3.61 -1.34
CA LEU A 33 0.59 -4.71 -0.57
C LEU A 33 0.79 -5.97 -1.41
N SER A 34 0.03 -6.12 -2.48
CA SER A 34 0.16 -7.28 -3.35
C SER A 34 1.24 -7.14 -4.40
N MET A 35 1.85 -5.97 -4.52
CA MET A 35 2.89 -5.71 -5.52
C MET A 35 4.27 -6.09 -5.01
N PRO A 36 5.20 -6.41 -5.91
CA PRO A 36 6.61 -6.54 -5.53
C PRO A 36 7.13 -5.21 -5.00
N ALA A 37 8.12 -5.26 -4.14
CA ALA A 37 8.64 -4.06 -3.49
C ALA A 37 9.05 -2.96 -4.47
N ALA A 38 9.69 -3.31 -5.57
CA ALA A 38 10.10 -2.30 -6.54
C ALA A 38 8.90 -1.59 -7.15
N ASP A 39 7.82 -2.32 -7.38
CA ASP A 39 6.62 -1.75 -7.97
C ASP A 39 5.88 -0.88 -6.96
N GLN A 40 5.93 -1.23 -5.70
CA GLN A 40 5.35 -0.39 -4.65
C GLN A 40 6.03 0.98 -4.67
N ALA A 41 7.36 0.98 -4.68
CA ALA A 41 8.11 2.23 -4.66
C ALA A 41 7.83 3.08 -5.90
N THR A 42 7.80 2.46 -7.07
CA THR A 42 7.53 3.18 -8.32
C THR A 42 6.12 3.76 -8.33
N THR A 43 5.15 2.97 -7.91
CA THR A 43 3.76 3.40 -7.91
C THR A 43 3.52 4.55 -6.95
N ILE A 44 4.06 4.45 -5.73
CA ILE A 44 3.88 5.50 -4.75
C ILE A 44 4.59 6.77 -5.21
N ALA A 45 5.81 6.63 -5.71
CA ALA A 45 6.56 7.79 -6.19
C ALA A 45 5.84 8.49 -7.34
N HIS A 46 5.18 7.73 -8.20
CA HIS A 46 4.42 8.32 -9.30
C HIS A 46 3.31 9.21 -8.74
N ASN A 47 2.68 8.78 -7.66
CA ASN A 47 1.62 9.57 -7.06
C ASN A 47 2.15 10.78 -6.30
N VAL A 48 3.39 10.73 -5.84
CA VAL A 48 4.00 11.89 -5.21
C VAL A 48 4.32 12.94 -6.28
N GLY A 49 4.76 12.49 -7.44
CA GLY A 49 5.19 13.40 -8.48
C GLY A 49 6.51 14.04 -8.10
N GLN A 50 6.67 15.32 -8.36
CA GLN A 50 7.84 16.11 -7.97
C GLN A 50 9.17 15.47 -8.41
N ASN A 51 9.15 14.77 -9.53
CA ASN A 51 10.35 14.11 -10.06
C ASN A 51 10.94 13.09 -9.10
N CYS A 52 10.11 12.47 -8.29
CA CYS A 52 10.57 11.43 -7.36
C CYS A 52 10.68 10.10 -8.10
N GLU A 53 11.87 9.52 -8.09
CA GLU A 53 12.06 8.16 -8.57
C GLU A 53 12.14 7.29 -7.33
N GLY A 54 11.12 6.49 -7.10
CA GLY A 54 11.03 5.71 -5.86
C GLY A 54 12.03 4.60 -5.78
N THR A 55 12.75 4.52 -4.68
CA THR A 55 13.72 3.46 -4.44
C THR A 55 13.29 2.55 -3.30
N GLU A 56 12.44 3.03 -2.42
CA GLU A 56 12.01 2.25 -1.28
C GLU A 56 10.63 2.70 -0.86
N ALA A 57 9.74 1.77 -0.59
CA ALA A 57 8.41 2.07 -0.07
C ALA A 57 8.20 1.32 1.22
N PHE A 58 7.43 1.88 2.13
CA PHE A 58 7.21 1.28 3.44
C PHE A 58 5.76 1.48 3.87
N PRO A 59 5.02 0.41 4.12
CA PRO A 59 3.65 0.54 4.62
C PRO A 59 3.68 0.87 6.11
N MET A 60 3.11 2.01 6.47
CA MET A 60 3.12 2.45 7.86
C MET A 60 1.93 1.89 8.63
N GLY A 61 0.85 1.62 7.97
CA GLY A 61 -0.32 1.02 8.62
C GLY A 61 -1.62 1.60 8.11
N VAL A 62 -2.72 1.06 8.62
CA VAL A 62 -4.06 1.50 8.29
C VAL A 62 -4.76 1.84 9.60
N THR A 63 -5.41 2.98 9.64
CA THR A 63 -6.15 3.38 10.84
C THR A 63 -7.42 2.57 10.94
N THR A 64 -7.68 1.99 12.09
CA THR A 64 -8.81 1.08 12.27
C THR A 64 -9.98 1.67 13.03
N THR A 65 -9.81 2.85 13.62
CA THR A 65 -10.88 3.46 14.42
C THR A 65 -10.96 4.94 14.16
N GLY A 66 -12.05 5.54 14.58
CA GLY A 66 -12.22 6.97 14.52
C GLY A 66 -12.53 7.50 13.13
N LYS A 67 -12.38 8.80 12.97
CA LYS A 67 -12.70 9.45 11.70
C LYS A 67 -11.75 9.04 10.58
N ALA A 68 -10.56 8.63 10.94
CA ALA A 68 -9.58 8.21 9.95
C ALA A 68 -9.63 6.72 9.65
N LYS A 69 -10.69 6.04 10.08
CA LYS A 69 -10.79 4.61 9.84
C LYS A 69 -10.68 4.30 8.36
N GLY A 70 -9.82 3.36 8.03
CA GLY A 70 -9.62 2.94 6.64
C GLY A 70 -8.59 3.76 5.88
N PHE A 71 -8.02 4.80 6.49
CA PHE A 71 -6.96 5.55 5.84
C PHE A 71 -5.66 4.78 5.97
N ALA A 72 -4.94 4.64 4.87
CA ALA A 72 -3.67 3.94 4.85
C ALA A 72 -2.54 4.95 4.68
N TYR A 73 -1.40 4.62 5.22
CA TYR A 73 -0.25 5.50 5.18
C TYR A 73 0.97 4.73 4.68
N TRP A 74 1.70 5.34 3.76
CA TRP A 74 2.92 4.77 3.21
C TRP A 74 4.00 5.83 3.16
N SER A 75 5.25 5.38 3.23
CA SER A 75 6.39 6.27 3.01
C SER A 75 7.10 5.84 1.76
N VAL A 76 7.74 6.77 1.08
CA VAL A 76 8.56 6.46 -0.09
C VAL A 76 9.82 7.30 -0.04
N ARG A 77 10.94 6.68 -0.43
CA ARG A 77 12.21 7.38 -0.56
C ARG A 77 12.50 7.56 -2.03
N CYS A 78 12.90 8.75 -2.40
CA CYS A 78 13.25 9.06 -3.77
C CYS A 78 14.75 8.85 -3.98
N LYS A 79 15.13 8.64 -5.22
CA LYS A 79 16.53 8.38 -5.55
C LYS A 79 17.45 9.53 -5.12
N ASP A 80 16.93 10.75 -5.13
CA ASP A 80 17.73 11.93 -4.75
C ASP A 80 17.76 12.15 -3.24
N GLY A 81 17.23 11.22 -2.46
CA GLY A 81 17.29 11.31 -1.00
C GLY A 81 16.08 11.92 -0.34
N ARG A 82 15.20 12.54 -1.10
CA ARG A 82 13.98 13.08 -0.50
C ARG A 82 13.07 11.94 -0.08
N SER A 83 12.25 12.18 0.91
CA SER A 83 11.28 11.18 1.36
C SER A 83 9.92 11.84 1.57
N PHE A 84 8.89 11.10 1.27
CA PHE A 84 7.52 11.58 1.41
C PHE A 84 6.66 10.52 2.05
N ALA A 85 5.61 10.97 2.71
CA ALA A 85 4.56 10.07 3.18
C ALA A 85 3.33 10.37 2.34
N ILE A 86 2.53 9.34 2.09
CA ILE A 86 1.23 9.55 1.45
C ILE A 86 0.15 8.98 2.36
N GLN A 87 -0.97 9.69 2.40
CA GLN A 87 -2.16 9.25 3.08
C GLN A 87 -3.14 8.86 1.99
N ILE A 88 -3.65 7.67 2.04
CA ILE A 88 -4.59 7.17 1.03
C ILE A 88 -5.93 6.96 1.71
N ALA A 89 -6.93 7.71 1.28
CA ALA A 89 -8.27 7.56 1.84
C ALA A 89 -8.94 6.31 1.26
N PRO A 90 -9.97 5.79 1.93
CA PRO A 90 -10.70 4.63 1.40
C PRO A 90 -11.28 4.88 0.00
N ASN A 91 -11.56 6.14 -0.35
CA ASN A 91 -12.07 6.47 -1.67
C ASN A 91 -10.95 6.76 -2.67
N ALA A 92 -9.72 6.42 -2.32
CA ALA A 92 -8.53 6.55 -3.17
C ALA A 92 -7.96 7.96 -3.30
N GLU A 93 -8.49 8.92 -2.57
CA GLU A 93 -7.88 10.26 -2.56
C GLU A 93 -6.55 10.20 -1.83
N ILE A 94 -5.56 10.92 -2.33
CA ILE A 94 -4.21 10.86 -1.80
C ILE A 94 -3.73 12.23 -1.37
N VAL A 95 -3.11 12.29 -0.20
CA VAL A 95 -2.47 13.50 0.30
C VAL A 95 -0.99 13.17 0.44
N VAL A 96 -0.14 14.06 -0.05
CA VAL A 96 1.32 13.86 0.01
C VAL A 96 1.92 14.82 1.02
N VAL A 97 2.77 14.33 1.87
CA VAL A 97 3.42 15.15 2.91
C VAL A 97 4.93 14.86 2.88
N ASP A 98 5.73 15.93 2.87
CA ASP A 98 7.17 15.78 2.97
C ASP A 98 7.51 15.22 4.35
N CYS A 99 8.38 14.23 4.42
CA CYS A 99 8.72 13.61 5.70
C CYS A 99 9.34 14.57 6.69
N ARG A 100 9.97 15.64 6.22
CA ARG A 100 10.51 16.66 7.12
C ARG A 100 9.39 17.36 7.89
N LEU A 101 8.23 17.53 7.25
CA LEU A 101 7.10 18.15 7.94
C LEU A 101 6.52 17.20 8.98
N LEU A 102 6.48 15.92 8.70
CA LEU A 102 6.01 14.97 9.69
C LEU A 102 6.92 14.99 10.91
N LYS A 103 8.23 15.03 10.69
CA LYS A 103 9.17 15.02 11.79
C LYS A 103 9.01 16.26 12.63
N ALA A 104 8.77 17.41 12.01
CA ALA A 104 8.55 18.65 12.73
C ALA A 104 7.32 18.57 13.63
N ASN A 105 6.38 17.67 13.33
CA ASN A 105 5.17 17.48 14.10
C ASN A 105 5.23 16.25 15.01
N GLY A 106 6.44 15.74 15.25
CA GLY A 106 6.61 14.62 16.18
C GLY A 106 6.31 13.24 15.60
N LYS A 107 6.20 13.13 14.29
CA LYS A 107 5.96 11.85 13.66
C LYS A 107 7.10 11.49 12.72
N GLU A 108 7.16 10.24 12.29
CA GLU A 108 8.24 9.82 11.43
C GLU A 108 7.74 8.96 10.28
N CYS A 109 8.35 9.17 9.11
CA CYS A 109 8.16 8.27 8.00
C CYS A 109 8.94 6.98 8.26
N PHE A 110 8.63 5.94 7.50
CA PHE A 110 9.30 4.65 7.59
C PHE A 110 9.20 4.02 8.97
N LYS A 111 8.07 4.25 9.62
CA LYS A 111 7.84 3.70 10.93
C LYS A 111 6.39 3.28 11.03
N LYS A 112 6.15 2.09 11.55
CA LYS A 112 4.78 1.62 11.74
C LYS A 112 4.13 2.31 12.91
N PHE A 113 2.85 2.46 12.84
CA PHE A 113 2.07 3.01 13.94
C PHE A 113 2.07 2.06 15.12
#